data_4b519bb86969b6209922555174cbffd3
#
_entry.id   4b519bb86969b6209922555174cbffd3
#
_cell.length_a   1.000
_cell.length_b   1.000
_cell.length_c   1.000
_cell.angle_alpha   90.00
_cell.angle_beta   90.00
_cell.angle_gamma   90.00
#
_symmetry.space_group_name_H-M   'P 1'
#
loop_
_entity.id
_entity.type
_entity.pdbx_description
1 polymer ?
#
loop_
_entity_poly.entity_id
_entity_poly.type
_entity_poly.pdbx_seq_one_letter_code
_entity_poly.pdbx_strand_id
1 'polypeptide(L)'
;MYEDLSGKTALITGSGKKTGMGYGIAEKLAAHGTNVIISDLGKKTGKDDPVKIGSIDEMETIAGELGKKYGVKVIAVPMDVVDNASINAAVETIKKSFDHVDILCNNAGASFGVPNTVMNYDEAAWIRTIDVNLFSVFRVSRALFPLMFGKPASIINTSSRAGKVPPIFNSAYAVAKAGVIMLTKTMAKELGAANIRVNAICPGQIMTDLERWRFGLEAQFFNSTIEEREKEMCKTIPLGYIGEIQDAGSLAAFLASEESRYITGQALNLDGGQCMEL
;
A
#
# COMPACT_ATOMS: atom_id res chain seq x y z
N MET A 1 19.45 11.80 0.87
CA MET A 1 18.12 12.43 1.13
C MET A 1 17.62 12.93 -0.20
N TYR A 2 16.35 12.71 -0.56
CA TYR A 2 15.75 13.26 -1.77
C TYR A 2 15.26 14.68 -1.45
N GLU A 3 16.05 15.69 -1.78
CA GLU A 3 15.75 17.10 -1.43
C GLU A 3 14.49 17.62 -2.12
N ASP A 4 14.19 17.10 -3.31
CA ASP A 4 13.01 17.43 -4.11
C ASP A 4 11.68 16.96 -3.49
N LEU A 5 11.72 16.08 -2.49
CA LEU A 5 10.53 15.66 -1.73
C LEU A 5 10.16 16.65 -0.61
N SER A 6 11.06 17.54 -0.22
CA SER A 6 10.80 18.51 0.84
C SER A 6 9.67 19.45 0.47
N GLY A 7 8.70 19.61 1.37
CA GLY A 7 7.52 20.45 1.18
C GLY A 7 6.43 19.87 0.28
N LYS A 8 6.66 18.77 -0.43
CA LYS A 8 5.60 18.03 -1.16
C LYS A 8 4.58 17.44 -0.19
N THR A 9 3.43 17.06 -0.70
CA THR A 9 2.33 16.44 0.08
C THR A 9 2.04 15.05 -0.44
N ALA A 10 2.02 14.06 0.46
CA ALA A 10 1.73 12.66 0.15
C ALA A 10 0.48 12.17 0.88
N LEU A 11 -0.44 11.52 0.16
CA LEU A 11 -1.51 10.71 0.73
C LEU A 11 -1.13 9.24 0.68
N ILE A 12 -1.22 8.53 1.81
CA ILE A 12 -0.97 7.10 1.88
C ILE A 12 -2.21 6.40 2.46
N THR A 13 -2.85 5.53 1.69
CA THR A 13 -3.97 4.71 2.17
C THR A 13 -3.48 3.47 2.90
N GLY A 14 -4.20 3.01 3.94
CA GLY A 14 -3.78 1.86 4.75
C GLY A 14 -2.51 2.14 5.56
N SER A 15 -2.37 3.36 6.10
CA SER A 15 -1.18 3.80 6.84
C SER A 15 -1.43 4.07 8.33
N GLY A 16 -2.62 3.68 8.83
CA GLY A 16 -3.04 3.93 10.22
C GLY A 16 -2.42 3.02 11.28
N LYS A 17 -1.42 2.19 10.93
CA LYS A 17 -0.78 1.25 11.86
C LYS A 17 0.73 1.22 11.69
N LYS A 18 1.46 1.27 12.82
CA LYS A 18 2.95 1.23 12.84
C LYS A 18 3.55 -0.07 12.29
N THR A 19 2.80 -1.15 12.25
CA THR A 19 3.22 -2.47 11.77
C THR A 19 2.92 -2.71 10.29
N GLY A 20 2.32 -1.73 9.60
CA GLY A 20 1.94 -1.82 8.20
C GLY A 20 2.93 -1.16 7.23
N MET A 21 2.99 -1.65 5.99
CA MET A 21 3.82 -1.03 4.94
C MET A 21 3.46 0.44 4.70
N GLY A 22 2.17 0.80 4.81
CA GLY A 22 1.72 2.19 4.68
C GLY A 22 2.38 3.13 5.67
N TYR A 23 2.61 2.69 6.91
CA TYR A 23 3.38 3.44 7.89
C TYR A 23 4.86 3.56 7.48
N GLY A 24 5.51 2.48 7.04
CA GLY A 24 6.89 2.53 6.55
C GLY A 24 7.07 3.52 5.39
N ILE A 25 6.09 3.58 4.48
CA ILE A 25 6.06 4.56 3.39
C ILE A 25 5.88 5.98 3.95
N ALA A 26 4.93 6.20 4.85
CA ALA A 26 4.64 7.48 5.47
C ALA A 26 5.85 8.03 6.25
N GLU A 27 6.47 7.19 7.09
CA GLU A 27 7.66 7.54 7.86
C GLU A 27 8.83 7.92 6.95
N LYS A 28 9.08 7.13 5.89
CA LYS A 28 10.17 7.41 4.96
C LYS A 28 9.98 8.72 4.21
N LEU A 29 8.78 9.00 3.71
CA LEU A 29 8.47 10.27 3.05
C LEU A 29 8.59 11.45 4.02
N ALA A 30 8.08 11.34 5.24
CA ALA A 30 8.24 12.35 6.28
C ALA A 30 9.72 12.64 6.58
N ALA A 31 10.57 11.60 6.63
CA ALA A 31 12.02 11.74 6.84
C ALA A 31 12.74 12.48 5.69
N HIS A 32 12.12 12.58 4.52
CA HIS A 32 12.58 13.41 3.39
C HIS A 32 11.93 14.81 3.36
N GLY A 33 11.21 15.21 4.42
CA GLY A 33 10.59 16.54 4.50
C GLY A 33 9.22 16.66 3.80
N THR A 34 8.61 15.52 3.41
CA THR A 34 7.28 15.50 2.79
C THR A 34 6.19 15.65 3.86
N ASN A 35 5.19 16.50 3.61
CA ASN A 35 3.96 16.53 4.40
C ASN A 35 3.16 15.25 4.14
N VAL A 36 2.55 14.68 5.16
CA VAL A 36 1.93 13.36 5.06
C VAL A 36 0.47 13.38 5.47
N ILE A 37 -0.36 12.70 4.71
CA ILE A 37 -1.75 12.42 5.03
C ILE A 37 -1.84 10.92 5.34
N ILE A 38 -1.98 10.60 6.63
CA ILE A 38 -2.22 9.24 7.12
C ILE A 38 -3.69 8.91 6.88
N SER A 39 -3.96 7.83 6.15
CA SER A 39 -5.34 7.42 5.88
C SER A 39 -5.54 5.92 6.12
N ASP A 40 -6.61 5.59 6.85
CA ASP A 40 -7.08 4.23 7.13
C ASP A 40 -8.58 4.29 7.46
N LEU A 41 -9.20 3.16 7.77
CA LEU A 41 -10.62 3.07 8.09
C LEU A 41 -11.04 3.94 9.29
N GLY A 42 -10.13 4.24 10.21
CA GLY A 42 -10.43 5.05 11.41
C GLY A 42 -11.36 4.37 12.41
N LYS A 43 -11.61 3.07 12.26
CA LYS A 43 -12.51 2.28 13.11
C LYS A 43 -11.72 1.41 14.07
N LYS A 44 -12.29 1.06 15.24
CA LYS A 44 -11.69 0.06 16.12
C LYS A 44 -11.83 -1.32 15.48
N THR A 45 -10.75 -2.10 15.51
CA THR A 45 -10.77 -3.50 15.08
C THR A 45 -11.73 -4.30 15.94
N GLY A 46 -12.54 -5.16 15.32
CA GLY A 46 -13.36 -6.14 16.03
C GLY A 46 -12.48 -7.13 16.81
N LYS A 47 -13.02 -7.72 17.88
CA LYS A 47 -12.26 -8.70 18.69
C LYS A 47 -11.81 -9.93 17.89
N ASP A 48 -12.61 -10.30 16.89
CA ASP A 48 -12.41 -11.51 16.08
C ASP A 48 -11.75 -11.22 14.72
N ASP A 49 -11.38 -9.95 14.45
CA ASP A 49 -10.70 -9.60 13.20
C ASP A 49 -9.24 -10.09 13.25
N PRO A 50 -8.82 -10.91 12.28
CA PRO A 50 -7.48 -11.50 12.27
C PRO A 50 -6.37 -10.48 12.07
N VAL A 51 -6.68 -9.35 11.45
CA VAL A 51 -5.74 -8.26 11.19
C VAL A 51 -6.32 -6.95 11.71
N LYS A 52 -5.56 -6.28 12.57
CA LYS A 52 -5.94 -4.98 13.12
C LYS A 52 -5.97 -3.92 12.02
N ILE A 53 -6.94 -3.02 12.07
CA ILE A 53 -7.06 -1.81 11.24
C ILE A 53 -6.67 -0.58 12.05
N GLY A 54 -6.23 0.48 11.38
CA GLY A 54 -5.88 1.74 12.06
C GLY A 54 -7.13 2.43 12.62
N SER A 55 -7.20 2.58 13.95
CA SER A 55 -8.22 3.42 14.59
C SER A 55 -7.87 4.90 14.43
N ILE A 56 -8.85 5.79 14.60
CA ILE A 56 -8.59 7.23 14.52
C ILE A 56 -7.56 7.67 15.56
N ASP A 57 -7.64 7.16 16.79
CA ASP A 57 -6.72 7.50 17.87
C ASP A 57 -5.27 7.09 17.53
N GLU A 58 -5.10 5.91 16.87
CA GLU A 58 -3.78 5.44 16.43
C GLU A 58 -3.26 6.29 15.27
N MET A 59 -4.11 6.63 14.31
CA MET A 59 -3.76 7.50 13.19
C MET A 59 -3.32 8.89 13.66
N GLU A 60 -4.04 9.49 14.62
CA GLU A 60 -3.69 10.79 15.21
C GLU A 60 -2.38 10.71 16.01
N THR A 61 -2.16 9.61 16.73
CA THR A 61 -0.89 9.35 17.44
C THR A 61 0.27 9.28 16.44
N ILE A 62 0.13 8.51 15.34
CA ILE A 62 1.12 8.43 14.28
C ILE A 62 1.38 9.80 13.66
N ALA A 63 0.32 10.56 13.37
CA ALA A 63 0.44 11.89 12.78
C ALA A 63 1.23 12.85 13.69
N GLY A 64 0.91 12.86 14.98
CA GLY A 64 1.62 13.68 15.98
C GLY A 64 3.10 13.30 16.13
N GLU A 65 3.39 12.00 16.18
CA GLU A 65 4.77 11.50 16.31
C GLU A 65 5.63 11.83 15.07
N LEU A 66 5.12 11.55 13.86
CA LEU A 66 5.84 11.83 12.62
C LEU A 66 6.05 13.33 12.42
N GLY A 67 5.00 14.14 12.66
CA GLY A 67 5.08 15.59 12.58
C GLY A 67 6.15 16.16 13.51
N LYS A 68 6.17 15.71 14.78
CA LYS A 68 7.17 16.13 15.77
C LYS A 68 8.59 15.63 15.41
N LYS A 69 8.72 14.38 14.98
CA LYS A 69 10.02 13.75 14.70
C LYS A 69 10.74 14.39 13.50
N TYR A 70 9.99 14.74 12.45
CA TYR A 70 10.55 15.17 11.18
C TYR A 70 10.30 16.65 10.85
N GLY A 71 9.53 17.37 11.67
CA GLY A 71 9.25 18.80 11.44
C GLY A 71 8.35 19.06 10.23
N VAL A 72 7.49 18.12 9.85
CA VAL A 72 6.58 18.19 8.70
C VAL A 72 5.12 18.25 9.15
N LYS A 73 4.24 18.76 8.28
CA LYS A 73 2.80 18.73 8.55
C LYS A 73 2.26 17.30 8.30
N VAL A 74 1.67 16.70 9.32
CA VAL A 74 1.01 15.40 9.20
C VAL A 74 -0.42 15.50 9.71
N ILE A 75 -1.38 14.96 8.95
CA ILE A 75 -2.78 14.88 9.35
C ILE A 75 -3.30 13.44 9.24
N ALA A 76 -4.26 13.09 10.07
CA ALA A 76 -5.00 11.85 10.02
C ALA A 76 -6.36 12.08 9.35
N VAL A 77 -6.68 11.29 8.31
CA VAL A 77 -7.93 11.42 7.54
C VAL A 77 -8.56 10.03 7.39
N PRO A 78 -9.63 9.72 8.12
CA PRO A 78 -10.36 8.47 7.95
C PRO A 78 -10.91 8.33 6.53
N MET A 79 -10.73 7.15 5.92
CA MET A 79 -11.22 6.86 4.58
C MET A 79 -11.50 5.35 4.45
N ASP A 80 -12.73 5.00 4.11
CA ASP A 80 -13.07 3.68 3.61
C ASP A 80 -12.91 3.70 2.08
N VAL A 81 -11.88 3.02 1.58
CA VAL A 81 -11.50 3.05 0.16
C VAL A 81 -12.49 2.32 -0.76
N VAL A 82 -13.47 1.62 -0.20
CA VAL A 82 -14.55 0.97 -0.98
C VAL A 82 -15.83 1.82 -1.03
N ASP A 83 -15.93 2.87 -0.21
CA ASP A 83 -17.08 3.76 -0.13
C ASP A 83 -16.77 5.12 -0.77
N ASN A 84 -17.46 5.42 -1.89
CA ASN A 84 -17.28 6.71 -2.58
C ASN A 84 -17.68 7.92 -1.71
N ALA A 85 -18.65 7.79 -0.82
CA ALA A 85 -19.03 8.89 0.07
C ALA A 85 -17.91 9.18 1.09
N SER A 86 -17.32 8.13 1.66
CA SER A 86 -16.16 8.24 2.54
C SER A 86 -14.94 8.84 1.82
N ILE A 87 -14.64 8.38 0.60
CA ILE A 87 -13.55 8.93 -0.22
C ILE A 87 -13.76 10.43 -0.47
N ASN A 88 -14.95 10.83 -0.89
CA ASN A 88 -15.26 12.25 -1.16
C ASN A 88 -15.14 13.11 0.11
N ALA A 89 -15.63 12.63 1.25
CA ALA A 89 -15.50 13.34 2.52
C ALA A 89 -14.01 13.51 2.94
N ALA A 90 -13.20 12.47 2.71
CA ALA A 90 -11.75 12.54 2.94
C ALA A 90 -11.09 13.57 2.03
N VAL A 91 -11.41 13.60 0.72
CA VAL A 91 -10.90 14.60 -0.23
C VAL A 91 -11.26 16.02 0.22
N GLU A 92 -12.50 16.28 0.65
CA GLU A 92 -12.89 17.58 1.18
C GLU A 92 -12.14 17.96 2.47
N THR A 93 -11.78 17.00 3.30
CA THR A 93 -10.94 17.22 4.48
C THR A 93 -9.51 17.57 4.08
N ILE A 94 -8.95 16.86 3.09
CA ILE A 94 -7.61 17.13 2.55
C ILE A 94 -7.51 18.54 1.98
N LYS A 95 -8.49 18.98 1.18
CA LYS A 95 -8.57 20.35 0.59
C LYS A 95 -8.50 21.47 1.62
N LYS A 96 -9.00 21.25 2.84
CA LYS A 96 -8.91 22.26 3.91
C LYS A 96 -7.49 22.44 4.46
N SER A 97 -6.62 21.46 4.23
CA SER A 97 -5.27 21.42 4.79
C SER A 97 -4.17 21.59 3.77
N PHE A 98 -4.43 21.20 2.51
CA PHE A 98 -3.46 21.18 1.42
C PHE A 98 -4.12 21.57 0.10
N ASP A 99 -3.46 22.47 -0.65
CA ASP A 99 -3.93 22.90 -1.96
C ASP A 99 -3.60 21.90 -3.07
N HIS A 100 -2.64 20.99 -2.82
CA HIS A 100 -2.15 20.04 -3.81
C HIS A 100 -1.67 18.73 -3.13
N VAL A 101 -1.82 17.61 -3.84
CA VAL A 101 -1.26 16.32 -3.49
C VAL A 101 -0.27 15.91 -4.57
N ASP A 102 1.01 15.89 -4.23
CA ASP A 102 2.11 15.57 -5.15
C ASP A 102 2.33 14.06 -5.30
N ILE A 103 2.01 13.31 -4.23
CA ILE A 103 2.29 11.88 -4.14
C ILE A 103 1.04 11.17 -3.63
N LEU A 104 0.58 10.15 -4.38
CA LEU A 104 -0.48 9.25 -3.95
C LEU A 104 0.07 7.82 -3.83
N CYS A 105 0.04 7.25 -2.63
CA CYS A 105 0.36 5.84 -2.39
C CYS A 105 -0.93 5.06 -2.12
N ASN A 106 -1.44 4.36 -3.13
CA ASN A 106 -2.54 3.41 -2.99
C ASN A 106 -2.01 2.12 -2.37
N ASN A 107 -2.01 2.04 -1.04
CA ASN A 107 -1.43 0.92 -0.31
C ASN A 107 -2.48 0.07 0.43
N ALA A 108 -3.67 0.60 0.72
CA ALA A 108 -4.74 -0.17 1.37
C ALA A 108 -5.03 -1.49 0.65
N GLY A 109 -5.18 -2.57 1.40
CA GLY A 109 -5.48 -3.89 0.86
C GLY A 109 -5.79 -4.90 1.95
N ALA A 110 -6.55 -5.94 1.59
CA ALA A 110 -6.93 -7.05 2.47
C ALA A 110 -7.27 -8.30 1.65
N SER A 111 -7.30 -9.46 2.29
CA SER A 111 -7.81 -10.72 1.72
C SER A 111 -8.92 -11.27 2.60
N PHE A 112 -9.98 -11.74 1.96
CA PHE A 112 -11.15 -12.32 2.62
C PHE A 112 -11.39 -13.74 2.07
N GLY A 113 -11.96 -14.63 2.88
CA GLY A 113 -12.29 -15.99 2.46
C GLY A 113 -11.10 -16.90 2.15
N VAL A 114 -9.93 -16.62 2.70
CA VAL A 114 -8.70 -17.40 2.51
C VAL A 114 -8.36 -18.21 3.77
N PRO A 115 -7.70 -19.38 3.62
CA PRO A 115 -7.28 -20.04 2.36
C PRO A 115 -8.43 -20.79 1.68
N ASN A 116 -8.59 -20.63 0.35
CA ASN A 116 -9.61 -21.39 -0.39
C ASN A 116 -9.20 -21.63 -1.86
N THR A 117 -9.63 -22.76 -2.41
CA THR A 117 -9.49 -23.05 -3.85
C THR A 117 -10.50 -22.22 -4.64
N VAL A 118 -10.27 -22.01 -5.94
CA VAL A 118 -11.21 -21.32 -6.82
C VAL A 118 -12.61 -21.96 -6.78
N MET A 119 -12.67 -23.29 -6.69
CA MET A 119 -13.93 -24.06 -6.69
C MET A 119 -14.79 -23.81 -5.43
N ASN A 120 -14.15 -23.54 -4.29
CA ASN A 120 -14.83 -23.43 -3.00
C ASN A 120 -14.76 -22.02 -2.42
N TYR A 121 -14.28 -21.06 -3.20
CA TYR A 121 -14.18 -19.68 -2.73
C TYR A 121 -15.56 -19.07 -2.56
N ASP A 122 -15.84 -18.46 -1.42
CA ASP A 122 -17.07 -17.70 -1.22
C ASP A 122 -17.09 -16.49 -2.16
N GLU A 123 -18.13 -16.36 -2.97
CA GLU A 123 -18.22 -15.32 -4.00
C GLU A 123 -18.25 -13.90 -3.40
N ALA A 124 -18.92 -13.70 -2.27
CA ALA A 124 -18.99 -12.40 -1.62
C ALA A 124 -17.60 -11.99 -1.07
N ALA A 125 -16.86 -12.93 -0.47
CA ALA A 125 -15.49 -12.71 -0.02
C ALA A 125 -14.55 -12.45 -1.21
N TRP A 126 -14.74 -13.15 -2.33
CA TRP A 126 -13.99 -12.97 -3.55
C TRP A 126 -14.19 -11.55 -4.13
N ILE A 127 -15.44 -11.12 -4.29
CA ILE A 127 -15.81 -9.78 -4.76
C ILE A 127 -15.24 -8.70 -3.81
N ARG A 128 -15.40 -8.88 -2.50
CA ARG A 128 -14.88 -7.96 -1.50
C ARG A 128 -13.35 -7.81 -1.59
N THR A 129 -12.62 -8.90 -1.85
CA THR A 129 -11.17 -8.88 -2.04
C THR A 129 -10.79 -8.06 -3.28
N ILE A 130 -11.50 -8.24 -4.41
CA ILE A 130 -11.30 -7.43 -5.62
C ILE A 130 -11.61 -5.96 -5.33
N ASP A 131 -12.70 -5.67 -4.64
CA ASP A 131 -13.15 -4.31 -4.36
C ASP A 131 -12.11 -3.53 -3.55
N VAL A 132 -11.60 -4.12 -2.47
CA VAL A 132 -10.60 -3.48 -1.61
C VAL A 132 -9.24 -3.34 -2.29
N ASN A 133 -8.81 -4.30 -3.12
CA ASN A 133 -7.45 -4.29 -3.66
C ASN A 133 -7.31 -3.68 -5.06
N LEU A 134 -8.37 -3.65 -5.86
CA LEU A 134 -8.33 -3.15 -7.24
C LEU A 134 -9.24 -1.94 -7.45
N PHE A 135 -10.54 -2.07 -7.15
CA PHE A 135 -11.46 -0.96 -7.41
C PHE A 135 -11.19 0.24 -6.51
N SER A 136 -10.67 0.04 -5.30
CA SER A 136 -10.21 1.11 -4.41
C SER A 136 -9.13 1.98 -5.07
N VAL A 137 -8.14 1.35 -5.72
CA VAL A 137 -7.05 2.07 -6.42
C VAL A 137 -7.62 3.02 -7.49
N PHE A 138 -8.59 2.52 -8.26
CA PHE A 138 -9.28 3.35 -9.26
C PHE A 138 -10.09 4.48 -8.60
N ARG A 139 -10.92 4.16 -7.60
CA ARG A 139 -11.80 5.15 -6.95
C ARG A 139 -11.02 6.29 -6.28
N VAL A 140 -10.01 5.93 -5.46
CA VAL A 140 -9.18 6.90 -4.75
C VAL A 140 -8.40 7.76 -5.74
N SER A 141 -7.73 7.17 -6.74
CA SER A 141 -6.99 7.93 -7.75
C SER A 141 -7.90 8.92 -8.48
N ARG A 142 -9.07 8.46 -8.96
CA ARG A 142 -10.04 9.31 -9.65
C ARG A 142 -10.50 10.49 -8.79
N ALA A 143 -10.75 10.27 -7.50
CA ALA A 143 -11.20 11.31 -6.60
C ALA A 143 -10.08 12.35 -6.28
N LEU A 144 -8.82 11.93 -6.32
CA LEU A 144 -7.66 12.77 -6.03
C LEU A 144 -7.14 13.56 -7.24
N PHE A 145 -7.44 13.17 -8.47
CA PHE A 145 -6.95 13.86 -9.67
C PHE A 145 -7.12 15.39 -9.66
N PRO A 146 -8.25 15.96 -9.21
CA PRO A 146 -8.38 17.42 -9.12
C PRO A 146 -7.34 18.11 -8.23
N LEU A 147 -6.77 17.40 -7.25
CA LEU A 147 -5.71 17.88 -6.38
C LEU A 147 -4.30 17.55 -6.89
N MET A 148 -4.18 16.79 -7.98
CA MET A 148 -2.89 16.34 -8.54
C MET A 148 -2.54 16.99 -9.87
N PHE A 149 -3.54 17.56 -10.59
CA PHE A 149 -3.28 18.21 -11.86
C PHE A 149 -2.60 19.58 -11.71
N GLY A 150 -1.89 20.02 -12.76
CA GLY A 150 -1.24 21.32 -12.85
C GLY A 150 0.20 21.36 -12.34
N LYS A 151 0.68 20.32 -11.68
CA LYS A 151 2.07 20.15 -11.26
C LYS A 151 2.53 18.70 -11.49
N PRO A 152 3.85 18.44 -11.61
CA PRO A 152 4.37 17.07 -11.63
C PRO A 152 3.96 16.30 -10.38
N ALA A 153 3.48 15.06 -10.58
CA ALA A 153 3.04 14.21 -9.47
C ALA A 153 3.45 12.74 -9.68
N SER A 154 3.38 11.94 -8.61
CA SER A 154 3.69 10.51 -8.65
C SER A 154 2.60 9.69 -7.97
N ILE A 155 2.09 8.68 -8.66
CA ILE A 155 1.17 7.68 -8.10
C ILE A 155 1.92 6.36 -7.94
N ILE A 156 1.88 5.81 -6.74
CA ILE A 156 2.55 4.56 -6.38
C ILE A 156 1.49 3.57 -5.91
N ASN A 157 1.24 2.54 -6.68
CA ASN A 157 0.24 1.52 -6.38
C ASN A 157 0.91 0.30 -5.73
N THR A 158 0.41 -0.15 -4.59
CA THR A 158 0.88 -1.39 -3.97
C THR A 158 0.17 -2.58 -4.62
N SER A 159 0.87 -3.22 -5.57
CA SER A 159 0.48 -4.52 -6.09
C SER A 159 1.03 -5.63 -5.18
N SER A 160 1.54 -6.70 -5.71
CA SER A 160 2.17 -7.82 -5.02
C SER A 160 2.91 -8.71 -6.01
N ARG A 161 3.90 -9.48 -5.54
CA ARG A 161 4.41 -10.65 -6.26
C ARG A 161 3.27 -11.59 -6.70
N ALA A 162 2.22 -11.69 -5.89
CA ALA A 162 1.04 -12.49 -6.20
C ALA A 162 0.30 -12.06 -7.49
N GLY A 163 0.46 -10.82 -7.93
CA GLY A 163 -0.08 -10.33 -9.20
C GLY A 163 0.73 -10.76 -10.43
N LYS A 164 1.91 -11.36 -10.23
CA LYS A 164 2.82 -11.87 -11.26
C LYS A 164 2.94 -13.41 -11.21
N VAL A 165 3.10 -13.94 -10.01
CA VAL A 165 3.17 -15.38 -9.74
C VAL A 165 2.06 -15.71 -8.74
N PRO A 166 0.97 -16.37 -9.18
CA PRO A 166 -0.20 -16.57 -8.35
C PRO A 166 0.10 -17.55 -7.20
N PRO A 167 -0.28 -17.20 -5.95
CA PRO A 167 -0.25 -18.15 -4.85
C PRO A 167 -1.40 -19.15 -4.96
N ILE A 168 -1.23 -20.33 -4.37
CA ILE A 168 -2.32 -21.27 -4.17
C ILE A 168 -3.26 -20.73 -3.08
N PHE A 169 -4.56 -21.00 -3.18
CA PHE A 169 -5.61 -20.69 -2.18
C PHE A 169 -5.91 -19.20 -1.94
N ASN A 170 -5.48 -18.29 -2.83
CA ASN A 170 -5.77 -16.86 -2.75
C ASN A 170 -5.97 -16.23 -4.12
N SER A 171 -6.86 -16.81 -4.93
CA SER A 171 -7.09 -16.41 -6.32
C SER A 171 -7.61 -14.99 -6.47
N ALA A 172 -8.55 -14.56 -5.62
CA ALA A 172 -9.11 -13.20 -5.66
C ALA A 172 -8.03 -12.13 -5.51
N TYR A 173 -7.14 -12.32 -4.55
CA TYR A 173 -6.03 -11.40 -4.31
C TYR A 173 -5.05 -11.36 -5.49
N ALA A 174 -4.70 -12.53 -6.05
CA ALA A 174 -3.82 -12.62 -7.21
C ALA A 174 -4.42 -11.86 -8.42
N VAL A 175 -5.69 -12.10 -8.73
CA VAL A 175 -6.41 -11.42 -9.82
C VAL A 175 -6.46 -9.91 -9.57
N ALA A 176 -6.81 -9.47 -8.36
CA ALA A 176 -6.83 -8.05 -8.01
C ALA A 176 -5.45 -7.39 -8.20
N LYS A 177 -4.39 -8.03 -7.71
CA LYS A 177 -3.03 -7.48 -7.80
C LYS A 177 -2.45 -7.51 -9.22
N ALA A 178 -2.81 -8.48 -10.06
CA ALA A 178 -2.55 -8.45 -11.50
C ALA A 178 -3.32 -7.29 -12.17
N GLY A 179 -4.58 -7.07 -11.79
CA GLY A 179 -5.39 -5.93 -12.22
C GLY A 179 -4.75 -4.58 -11.86
N VAL A 180 -4.17 -4.45 -10.67
CA VAL A 180 -3.43 -3.24 -10.24
C VAL A 180 -2.21 -2.99 -11.15
N ILE A 181 -1.47 -4.03 -11.55
CA ILE A 181 -0.34 -3.87 -12.49
C ILE A 181 -0.84 -3.33 -13.84
N MET A 182 -1.92 -3.88 -14.37
CA MET A 182 -2.48 -3.42 -15.65
C MET A 182 -3.06 -2.01 -15.53
N LEU A 183 -3.79 -1.71 -14.45
CA LEU A 183 -4.31 -0.36 -14.16
C LEU A 183 -3.17 0.67 -14.06
N THR A 184 -2.06 0.33 -13.42
CA THR A 184 -0.86 1.16 -13.34
C THR A 184 -0.34 1.52 -14.73
N LYS A 185 -0.22 0.55 -15.63
CA LYS A 185 0.24 0.76 -17.02
C LYS A 185 -0.72 1.66 -17.81
N THR A 186 -2.02 1.45 -17.64
CA THR A 186 -3.07 2.26 -18.30
C THR A 186 -3.01 3.71 -17.80
N MET A 187 -3.02 3.91 -16.49
CA MET A 187 -2.93 5.24 -15.90
C MET A 187 -1.63 5.97 -16.29
N ALA A 188 -0.51 5.26 -16.38
CA ALA A 188 0.76 5.84 -16.83
C ALA A 188 0.69 6.39 -18.26
N LYS A 189 0.00 5.68 -19.15
CA LYS A 189 -0.25 6.14 -20.53
C LYS A 189 -1.17 7.36 -20.58
N GLU A 190 -2.25 7.34 -19.83
CA GLU A 190 -3.27 8.40 -19.84
C GLU A 190 -2.78 9.68 -19.18
N LEU A 191 -1.99 9.57 -18.09
CA LEU A 191 -1.59 10.71 -17.26
C LEU A 191 -0.21 11.28 -17.59
N GLY A 192 0.57 10.61 -18.45
CA GLY A 192 1.91 11.05 -18.79
C GLY A 192 1.97 12.47 -19.37
N ALA A 193 1.00 12.86 -20.23
CA ALA A 193 0.90 14.20 -20.76
C ALA A 193 0.61 15.28 -19.69
N ALA A 194 0.08 14.88 -18.55
CA ALA A 194 -0.13 15.76 -17.38
C ALA A 194 1.08 15.76 -16.43
N ASN A 195 2.23 15.18 -16.79
CA ASN A 195 3.40 15.00 -15.94
C ASN A 195 3.11 14.23 -14.64
N ILE A 196 2.17 13.29 -14.67
CA ILE A 196 1.89 12.37 -13.56
C ILE A 196 2.48 11.02 -13.89
N ARG A 197 3.49 10.58 -13.14
CA ARG A 197 4.05 9.23 -13.24
C ARG A 197 3.23 8.25 -12.43
N VAL A 198 3.06 7.04 -12.94
CA VAL A 198 2.31 5.99 -12.23
C VAL A 198 3.11 4.70 -12.26
N ASN A 199 3.50 4.19 -11.09
CA ASN A 199 4.25 2.95 -10.96
C ASN A 199 3.62 2.06 -9.89
N ALA A 200 3.95 0.77 -9.91
CA ALA A 200 3.55 -0.17 -8.89
C ALA A 200 4.77 -0.74 -8.16
N ILE A 201 4.63 -0.96 -6.87
CA ILE A 201 5.50 -1.79 -6.05
C ILE A 201 4.86 -3.17 -5.97
N CYS A 202 5.63 -4.23 -6.18
CA CYS A 202 5.21 -5.63 -6.05
C CYS A 202 5.95 -6.31 -4.90
N PRO A 203 5.51 -6.12 -3.64
CA PRO A 203 6.16 -6.77 -2.51
C PRO A 203 6.06 -8.30 -2.58
N GLY A 204 7.12 -8.97 -2.17
CA GLY A 204 7.10 -10.38 -1.78
C GLY A 204 6.74 -10.52 -0.31
N GLN A 205 7.62 -11.14 0.46
CA GLN A 205 7.43 -11.31 1.90
C GLN A 205 7.97 -10.08 2.62
N ILE A 206 7.06 -9.29 3.20
CA ILE A 206 7.38 -8.12 4.06
C ILE A 206 6.75 -8.35 5.42
N MET A 207 7.56 -8.26 6.49
CA MET A 207 7.10 -8.52 7.85
C MET A 207 6.10 -7.45 8.30
N THR A 208 4.84 -7.82 8.29
CA THR A 208 3.68 -7.04 8.74
C THR A 208 2.80 -7.91 9.62
N ASP A 209 1.78 -7.33 10.28
CA ASP A 209 0.79 -8.13 11.01
C ASP A 209 0.09 -9.15 10.12
N LEU A 210 -0.20 -8.79 8.86
CA LEU A 210 -0.81 -9.69 7.88
C LEU A 210 0.10 -10.89 7.56
N GLU A 211 1.40 -10.64 7.41
CA GLU A 211 2.38 -11.69 7.13
C GLU A 211 2.57 -12.60 8.34
N ARG A 212 2.64 -12.03 9.54
CA ARG A 212 2.73 -12.81 10.79
C ARG A 212 1.49 -13.67 11.00
N TRP A 213 0.30 -13.12 10.73
CA TRP A 213 -0.94 -13.89 10.76
C TRP A 213 -0.93 -15.05 9.75
N ARG A 214 -0.43 -14.82 8.52
CA ARG A 214 -0.28 -15.86 7.51
C ARG A 214 0.64 -16.98 7.98
N PHE A 215 1.79 -16.65 8.55
CA PHE A 215 2.69 -17.67 9.15
C PHE A 215 2.01 -18.45 10.28
N GLY A 216 1.15 -17.79 11.06
CA GLY A 216 0.33 -18.46 12.07
C GLY A 216 -0.63 -19.50 11.47
N LEU A 217 -1.31 -19.18 10.36
CA LEU A 217 -2.15 -20.15 9.64
C LEU A 217 -1.34 -21.31 9.06
N GLU A 218 -0.20 -21.02 8.45
CA GLU A 218 0.69 -22.06 7.93
C GLU A 218 1.23 -22.98 9.05
N ALA A 219 1.62 -22.40 10.19
CA ALA A 219 2.10 -23.14 11.34
C ALA A 219 1.05 -24.13 11.85
N GLN A 220 -0.22 -23.73 11.94
CA GLN A 220 -1.33 -24.61 12.30
C GLN A 220 -1.51 -25.74 11.26
N PHE A 221 -1.50 -25.40 9.97
CA PHE A 221 -1.72 -26.37 8.90
C PHE A 221 -0.59 -27.42 8.82
N PHE A 222 0.66 -27.00 9.01
CA PHE A 222 1.84 -27.90 8.94
C PHE A 222 2.26 -28.47 10.28
N ASN A 223 1.51 -28.22 11.37
CA ASN A 223 1.86 -28.64 12.73
C ASN A 223 3.30 -28.24 13.12
N SER A 224 3.64 -26.97 12.88
CA SER A 224 4.95 -26.36 13.11
C SER A 224 4.82 -25.06 13.91
N THR A 225 5.90 -24.31 14.06
CA THR A 225 5.89 -22.98 14.70
C THR A 225 5.95 -21.85 13.67
N ILE A 226 5.62 -20.62 14.08
CA ILE A 226 5.74 -19.43 13.23
C ILE A 226 7.20 -19.24 12.80
N GLU A 227 8.14 -19.41 13.73
CA GLU A 227 9.57 -19.29 13.52
C GLU A 227 10.12 -20.30 12.51
N GLU A 228 9.60 -21.53 12.54
CA GLU A 228 9.96 -22.57 11.57
C GLU A 228 9.42 -22.20 10.17
N ARG A 229 8.17 -21.72 10.08
CA ARG A 229 7.59 -21.28 8.81
C ARG A 229 8.34 -20.08 8.23
N GLU A 230 8.74 -19.13 9.07
CA GLU A 230 9.57 -17.98 8.67
C GLU A 230 10.93 -18.46 8.11
N LYS A 231 11.62 -19.38 8.80
CA LYS A 231 12.88 -19.96 8.32
C LYS A 231 12.73 -20.69 6.99
N GLU A 232 11.65 -21.46 6.82
CA GLU A 232 11.38 -22.14 5.55
C GLU A 232 11.12 -21.12 4.43
N MET A 233 10.39 -20.06 4.71
CA MET A 233 10.16 -18.98 3.76
C MET A 233 11.47 -18.31 3.34
N CYS A 234 12.35 -17.99 4.29
CA CYS A 234 13.66 -17.39 4.01
C CYS A 234 14.51 -18.22 3.03
N LYS A 235 14.39 -19.56 3.04
CA LYS A 235 15.09 -20.42 2.08
C LYS A 235 14.63 -20.22 0.63
N THR A 236 13.42 -19.70 0.43
CA THR A 236 12.87 -19.43 -0.90
C THR A 236 13.24 -18.05 -1.43
N ILE A 237 13.84 -17.20 -0.59
CA ILE A 237 14.24 -15.83 -0.91
C ILE A 237 15.75 -15.84 -1.20
N PRO A 238 16.21 -15.46 -2.40
CA PRO A 238 17.65 -15.43 -2.71
C PRO A 238 18.49 -14.60 -1.74
N LEU A 239 17.97 -13.47 -1.22
CA LEU A 239 18.65 -12.70 -0.19
C LEU A 239 18.64 -13.36 1.20
N GLY A 240 17.83 -14.40 1.42
CA GLY A 240 17.83 -15.20 2.63
C GLY A 240 17.08 -14.62 3.83
N TYR A 241 16.35 -13.53 3.67
CA TYR A 241 15.58 -12.89 4.74
C TYR A 241 14.27 -12.29 4.24
N ILE A 242 13.33 -12.07 5.15
CA ILE A 242 12.06 -11.38 4.91
C ILE A 242 12.30 -9.88 4.99
N GLY A 243 11.77 -9.12 4.02
CA GLY A 243 11.89 -7.67 3.99
C GLY A 243 11.13 -6.99 5.12
N GLU A 244 11.48 -5.74 5.40
CA GLU A 244 10.88 -4.89 6.40
C GLU A 244 9.98 -3.82 5.75
N ILE A 245 9.09 -3.20 6.54
CA ILE A 245 8.20 -2.13 6.06
C ILE A 245 8.98 -0.92 5.53
N GLN A 246 10.19 -0.70 6.03
CA GLN A 246 11.12 0.36 5.61
C GLN A 246 11.65 0.14 4.18
N ASP A 247 11.73 -1.10 3.71
CA ASP A 247 12.12 -1.41 2.33
C ASP A 247 11.04 -0.89 1.35
N ALA A 248 9.76 -1.09 1.68
CA ALA A 248 8.66 -0.51 0.92
C ALA A 248 8.69 1.02 0.96
N GLY A 249 9.00 1.61 2.11
CA GLY A 249 9.21 3.05 2.26
C GLY A 249 10.32 3.58 1.36
N SER A 250 11.45 2.88 1.31
CA SER A 250 12.61 3.28 0.51
C SER A 250 12.32 3.27 -0.99
N LEU A 251 11.64 2.22 -1.49
CA LEU A 251 11.25 2.14 -2.90
C LEU A 251 10.17 3.17 -3.24
N ALA A 252 9.20 3.41 -2.34
CA ALA A 252 8.18 4.45 -2.54
C ALA A 252 8.80 5.85 -2.60
N ALA A 253 9.74 6.18 -1.73
CA ALA A 253 10.44 7.47 -1.76
C ALA A 253 11.24 7.66 -3.05
N PHE A 254 11.94 6.63 -3.54
CA PHE A 254 12.60 6.65 -4.85
C PHE A 254 11.60 6.92 -5.98
N LEU A 255 10.48 6.19 -6.02
CA LEU A 255 9.46 6.36 -7.05
C LEU A 255 8.72 7.71 -6.97
N ALA A 256 8.70 8.34 -5.80
CA ALA A 256 8.14 9.67 -5.61
C ALA A 256 9.09 10.79 -6.06
N SER A 257 10.41 10.55 -5.99
CA SER A 257 11.46 11.55 -6.25
C SER A 257 11.76 11.78 -7.74
N GLU A 258 12.48 12.86 -8.04
CA GLU A 258 13.01 13.18 -9.37
C GLU A 258 14.05 12.16 -9.86
N GLU A 259 14.66 11.38 -8.98
CA GLU A 259 15.58 10.30 -9.36
C GLU A 259 14.89 9.23 -10.23
N SER A 260 13.58 9.14 -10.14
CA SER A 260 12.76 8.25 -10.98
C SER A 260 11.95 8.98 -12.07
N ARG A 261 12.33 10.21 -12.43
CA ARG A 261 11.57 11.05 -13.36
C ARG A 261 11.31 10.43 -14.75
N TYR A 262 12.13 9.48 -15.16
CA TYR A 262 11.96 8.78 -16.45
C TYR A 262 11.37 7.37 -16.28
N ILE A 263 10.80 7.07 -15.12
CA ILE A 263 10.19 5.77 -14.79
C ILE A 263 8.68 5.95 -14.63
N THR A 264 7.89 5.36 -15.51
CA THR A 264 6.43 5.30 -15.44
C THR A 264 5.90 4.01 -16.06
N GLY A 265 4.76 3.50 -15.59
CA GLY A 265 4.14 2.27 -16.07
C GLY A 265 4.85 0.98 -15.62
N GLN A 266 5.79 1.07 -14.68
CA GLN A 266 6.56 -0.08 -14.21
C GLN A 266 5.90 -0.74 -12.99
N ALA A 267 6.12 -2.06 -12.86
CA ALA A 267 5.73 -2.86 -11.70
C ALA A 267 6.99 -3.50 -11.12
N LEU A 268 7.58 -2.84 -10.13
CA LEU A 268 8.89 -3.19 -9.57
C LEU A 268 8.77 -4.22 -8.45
N ASN A 269 9.52 -5.32 -8.56
CA ASN A 269 9.58 -6.33 -7.51
C ASN A 269 10.36 -5.81 -6.29
N LEU A 270 9.82 -6.07 -5.11
CA LEU A 270 10.44 -5.82 -3.81
C LEU A 270 10.32 -7.10 -2.99
N ASP A 271 11.10 -8.12 -3.34
CA ASP A 271 10.86 -9.49 -2.91
C ASP A 271 12.13 -10.31 -2.60
N GLY A 272 13.26 -9.65 -2.49
CA GLY A 272 14.55 -10.31 -2.23
C GLY A 272 15.00 -11.27 -3.33
N GLY A 273 14.42 -11.14 -4.54
CA GLY A 273 14.75 -11.97 -5.71
C GLY A 273 13.85 -13.20 -5.87
N GLN A 274 12.74 -13.32 -5.12
CA GLN A 274 11.81 -14.46 -5.27
C GLN A 274 11.14 -14.53 -6.65
N CYS A 275 10.97 -13.38 -7.32
CA CYS A 275 10.41 -13.30 -8.66
C CYS A 275 11.35 -12.47 -9.54
N MET A 276 12.09 -13.14 -10.40
CA MET A 276 12.95 -12.49 -11.40
C MET A 276 12.24 -12.54 -12.75
N GLU A 277 12.04 -11.37 -13.34
CA GLU A 277 11.41 -11.22 -14.68
C GLU A 277 12.47 -10.87 -15.71
N LEU A 278 12.25 -11.37 -16.94
CA LEU A 278 13.04 -11.02 -18.12
C LEU A 278 12.54 -9.70 -18.73
#